data_7fd6bea3c5a09b4973d58a91cc58fc01
#
_entry.id   7fd6bea3c5a09b4973d58a91cc58fc01
#
_cell.length_a   1.000
_cell.length_b   1.000
_cell.length_c   1.000
_cell.angle_alpha   90.00
_cell.angle_beta   90.00
_cell.angle_gamma   90.00
#
_symmetry.space_group_name_H-M   'P 1'
#
loop_
_entity.id
_entity.type
_entity.pdbx_description
1 polymer ?
#
loop_
_entity_poly.entity_id
_entity_poly.type
_entity_poly.pdbx_seq_one_letter_code
_entity_poly.pdbx_strand_id
1 'polypeptide(L)' 'MEYIHTVKKYTVFLTTEEIIECDNLKVLYDAVRSRIRWGGEKFTAFFYKNIDWWNGGFEGHTPFFQMGTE' A
#
# COMPACT_ATOMS: atom_id res chain seq x y z
N MET A 1 15.93 12.42 19.81
CA MET A 1 14.78 11.49 19.81
C MET A 1 14.84 10.58 18.60
N GLU A 2 14.70 9.32 18.84
CA GLU A 2 14.73 8.36 17.75
C GLU A 2 13.33 8.13 17.21
N TYR A 3 13.25 8.05 15.89
CA TYR A 3 12.00 7.70 15.24
C TYR A 3 11.95 6.18 15.07
N ILE A 4 10.91 5.57 15.59
CA ILE A 4 10.73 4.13 15.45
C ILE A 4 9.52 3.88 14.57
N HIS A 5 9.75 3.24 13.45
CA HIS A 5 8.67 2.87 12.55
C HIS A 5 8.14 1.49 12.93
N THR A 6 6.85 1.40 13.15
CA THR A 6 6.20 0.13 13.44
C THR A 6 5.69 -0.49 12.15
N VAL A 7 6.12 -1.72 11.88
CA VAL A 7 5.67 -2.42 10.69
C VAL A 7 4.19 -2.76 10.84
N LYS A 8 3.39 -2.34 9.88
CA LYS A 8 1.97 -2.66 9.86
C LYS A 8 1.74 -3.98 9.16
N LYS A 9 0.58 -4.60 9.41
CA LYS A 9 0.27 -5.88 8.80
C LYS A 9 0.16 -5.81 7.28
N TYR A 10 -0.35 -4.71 6.78
CA TYR A 10 -0.59 -4.55 5.35
C TYR A 10 -0.05 -3.23 4.86
N THR A 11 0.52 -3.25 3.67
CA THR A 11 1.05 -2.06 3.02
C THR A 11 0.61 -2.07 1.56
N VAL A 12 0.21 -0.92 1.07
CA VAL A 12 -0.14 -0.76 -0.34
C VAL A 12 0.81 0.23 -0.96
N PHE A 13 1.38 -0.14 -2.09
CA PHE A 13 2.19 0.75 -2.89
C PHE A 13 1.41 1.09 -4.16
N LEU A 14 1.14 2.38 -4.36
CA LEU A 14 0.46 2.84 -5.55
C LEU A 14 1.50 3.34 -6.55
N THR A 15 1.23 3.13 -7.84
CA THR A 15 2.18 3.55 -8.88
C THR A 15 2.30 5.07 -8.98
N THR A 16 1.47 5.81 -8.26
CA THR A 16 1.62 7.25 -8.12
C THR A 16 2.68 7.61 -7.07
N GLU A 17 3.35 6.59 -6.54
CA GLU A 17 4.39 6.72 -5.51
C GLU A 17 3.83 7.03 -4.13
N GLU A 18 2.58 6.73 -3.92
CA GLU A 18 1.95 6.87 -2.62
C GLU A 18 1.99 5.53 -1.89
N ILE A 19 2.24 5.56 -0.59
CA ILE A 19 2.27 4.35 0.23
C ILE A 19 1.25 4.51 1.34
N ILE A 20 0.41 3.49 1.49
CA ILE A 20 -0.61 3.47 2.55
C ILE A 20 -0.40 2.21 3.36
N GLU A 21 -0.40 2.32 4.67
CA GLU A 21 -0.24 1.15 5.52
C GLU A 21 -1.28 1.14 6.64
N CYS A 22 -1.68 -0.06 7.03
CA CYS A 22 -2.71 -0.24 8.04
C CYS A 22 -2.70 -1.69 8.52
N ASP A 23 -3.19 -1.91 9.73
CA ASP A 23 -3.31 -3.27 10.26
C ASP A 23 -4.62 -3.92 9.88
N ASN A 24 -5.54 -3.17 9.28
CA ASN A 24 -6.85 -3.66 8.90
C ASN A 24 -6.97 -3.66 7.38
N LEU A 25 -7.06 -4.85 6.80
CA LEU A 25 -7.13 -4.98 5.35
C LEU A 25 -8.34 -4.32 4.73
N LYS A 26 -9.48 -4.38 5.41
CA LYS A 26 -10.70 -3.77 4.90
C LYS A 26 -10.58 -2.25 4.79
N VAL A 27 -9.98 -1.63 5.80
CA VAL A 27 -9.75 -0.18 5.79
C VAL A 27 -8.86 0.19 4.63
N LEU A 28 -7.80 -0.58 4.44
CA LEU A 28 -6.86 -0.34 3.37
C LEU A 28 -7.51 -0.50 2.00
N TYR A 29 -8.28 -1.56 1.85
CA TYR A 29 -9.00 -1.85 0.63
C TYR A 29 -9.98 -0.71 0.28
N ASP A 30 -10.72 -0.25 1.28
CA ASP A 30 -11.67 0.85 1.09
C ASP A 30 -10.97 2.15 0.71
N ALA A 31 -9.80 2.40 1.29
CA ALA A 31 -9.01 3.58 0.97
C ALA A 31 -8.57 3.58 -0.50
N VAL A 32 -8.14 2.42 -0.99
CA VAL A 32 -7.72 2.30 -2.38
C VAL A 32 -8.91 2.44 -3.32
N ARG A 33 -10.03 1.81 -2.97
CA ARG A 33 -11.24 1.92 -3.78
C ARG A 33 -11.74 3.36 -3.86
N SER A 34 -11.61 4.08 -2.77
CA SER A 34 -11.99 5.48 -2.75
C SER A 34 -11.16 6.30 -3.74
N ARG A 35 -9.86 6.01 -3.81
CA ARG A 35 -8.99 6.70 -4.76
C ARG A 35 -9.33 6.36 -6.20
N ILE A 36 -9.72 5.12 -6.46
CA ILE A 36 -10.14 4.72 -7.80
C ILE A 36 -11.40 5.49 -8.21
N ARG A 37 -12.33 5.61 -7.27
CA ARG A 37 -13.62 6.25 -7.54
C ARG A 37 -13.51 7.77 -7.69
N TRP A 38 -12.69 8.41 -6.86
CA TRP A 38 -12.69 9.87 -6.76
C TRP A 38 -11.39 10.52 -7.21
N GLY A 39 -10.32 9.74 -7.38
CA GLY A 39 -9.01 10.31 -7.58
C GLY A 39 -8.74 10.93 -8.93
N GLY A 40 -9.39 10.44 -9.97
CA GLY A 40 -9.20 10.98 -11.31
C GLY A 40 -7.92 10.57 -12.02
N GLU A 41 -6.98 9.96 -11.31
CA GLU A 41 -5.74 9.48 -11.91
C GLU A 41 -5.77 7.97 -12.06
N LYS A 42 -5.08 7.49 -13.07
CA LYS A 42 -4.95 6.04 -13.27
C LYS A 42 -3.75 5.54 -12.48
N PHE A 43 -3.91 4.42 -11.82
CA PHE A 43 -2.82 3.82 -11.05
C PHE A 43 -3.08 2.33 -10.86
N THR A 44 -2.04 1.64 -10.40
CA THR A 44 -2.15 0.26 -9.95
C THR A 44 -1.71 0.23 -8.49
N ALA A 45 -2.45 -0.48 -7.66
CA ALA A 45 -2.13 -0.63 -6.25
C ALA A 45 -1.68 -2.06 -5.99
N PHE A 46 -0.52 -2.21 -5.37
CA PHE A 46 0.05 -3.50 -5.03
C PHE A 46 -0.04 -3.68 -3.53
N PHE A 47 -0.71 -4.75 -3.10
CA PHE A 47 -0.92 -5.04 -1.68
C PHE A 47 0.12 -6.03 -1.17
N TYR A 48 0.84 -5.62 -0.11
CA TYR A 48 1.87 -6.45 0.50
C TYR A 48 1.49 -6.76 1.95
N LYS A 49 2.06 -7.82 2.47
CA LYS A 49 1.76 -8.28 3.82
C LYS A 49 3.04 -8.39 4.63
N ASN A 50 3.05 -7.74 5.80
CA ASN A 50 4.16 -7.82 6.75
C ASN A 50 5.54 -7.49 6.15
N ILE A 51 5.63 -6.43 5.36
CA ILE A 51 6.94 -6.02 4.85
C ILE A 51 7.41 -4.77 5.57
N ASP A 52 8.71 -4.69 5.78
CA ASP A 52 9.33 -3.50 6.35
C ASP A 52 9.93 -2.69 5.21
N TRP A 53 9.09 -1.99 4.50
CA TRP A 53 9.51 -1.23 3.33
C TRP A 53 10.44 -0.06 3.67
N TRP A 54 10.45 0.36 4.93
CA TRP A 54 11.32 1.42 5.38
C TRP A 54 12.79 1.03 5.32
N ASN A 55 13.09 -0.25 5.49
CA ASN A 55 14.46 -0.73 5.51
C ASN A 55 14.93 -1.36 4.21
N GLY A 56 14.04 -1.69 3.33
CA GLY A 56 14.45 -2.38 2.11
C GLY A 56 13.54 -2.10 0.92
N GLY A 57 12.57 -1.23 1.10
CA GLY A 57 11.64 -0.95 0.03
C GLY A 57 10.77 -2.15 -0.32
N PHE A 58 10.31 -2.19 -1.54
CA PHE A 58 9.41 -3.26 -1.98
C PHE A 58 10.11 -4.29 -2.85
N GLU A 59 11.37 -4.05 -3.14
CA GLU A 59 12.14 -4.94 -3.98
C GLU A 59 12.32 -6.29 -3.31
N GLY A 60 12.13 -7.36 -4.06
CA GLY A 60 12.25 -8.70 -3.52
C GLY A 60 10.98 -9.22 -2.85
N HIS A 61 9.96 -8.39 -2.75
CA HIS A 61 8.68 -8.81 -2.18
C HIS A 61 7.64 -8.96 -3.27
N THR A 62 6.77 -9.93 -3.11
CA THR A 62 5.71 -10.19 -4.08
C THR A 62 4.37 -9.75 -3.49
N PRO A 63 3.61 -8.91 -4.18
CA PRO A 63 2.30 -8.52 -3.67
C PRO A 63 1.35 -9.72 -3.67
N PHE A 64 0.48 -9.80 -2.68
CA PHE A 64 -0.49 -10.88 -2.63
C PHE A 64 -1.77 -10.53 -3.38
N PHE A 65 -1.93 -9.27 -3.74
CA PHE A 65 -3.13 -8.81 -4.42
C PHE A 65 -2.82 -7.49 -5.11
N GLN A 66 -3.46 -7.23 -6.22
CA GLN A 66 -3.33 -5.93 -6.88
C GLN A 66 -4.67 -5.51 -7.47
N MET A 67 -4.87 -4.21 -7.56
CA MET A 67 -6.05 -3.65 -8.20
C MET A 67 -5.68 -2.32 -8.83
N GLY A 68 -6.43 -1.91 -9.83
CA GLY A 68 -6.11 -0.70 -10.54
C GLY A 68 -7.33 -0.06 -11.18
N THR A 69 -7.08 1.03 -11.91
CA THR A 69 -8.13 1.84 -12.52
C THR A 69 -8.40 1.47 -13.98
N GLU A 70 -7.79 0.46 -14.46
CA GLU A 70 -7.97 0.06 -15.85
C GLU A 70 -9.36 -0.38 -16.14
#